data_075aa61d993836cd63b78c65869133b7
#
_entry.id   075aa61d993836cd63b78c65869133b7
#
_cell.length_a   1.000
_cell.length_b   1.000
_cell.length_c   1.000
_cell.angle_alpha   90.00
_cell.angle_beta   90.00
_cell.angle_gamma   90.00
#
_symmetry.space_group_name_H-M   'P 1'
#
loop_
_entity.id
_entity.type
_entity.pdbx_description
1 polymer ?
#
loop_
_entity_poly.entity_id
_entity_poly.type
_entity_poly.pdbx_seq_one_letter_code
_entity_poly.pdbx_strand_id
1 'polypeptide(L)'
;MLFRSALYGYLRRLLASDEVAVEIAQETFFRAWIHFAKIQHYDRPHAWLYRVATNLALGALRRRQPTPISQLFNRPRAGEEREEFQDDADILLTDTVNVEEQTAERDAIARALSHLGERERAALLLRAIQGFTHDEVAEALGVSPVNARTIAARARLHFRQRYDAETSEDERMATG
;
A
#
# COMPACT_ATOMS: atom_id res chain seq x y z
N MET A 1 -5.87 -20.15 7.16
CA MET A 1 -6.82 -19.33 6.36
C MET A 1 -6.59 -17.82 6.50
N LEU A 2 -6.05 -17.30 7.59
CA LEU A 2 -5.87 -15.87 7.88
C LEU A 2 -4.98 -15.11 6.86
N PHE A 3 -3.87 -15.70 6.42
CA PHE A 3 -2.95 -15.05 5.46
C PHE A 3 -3.56 -14.78 4.09
N ARG A 4 -4.49 -15.63 3.63
CA ARG A 4 -5.15 -15.44 2.34
C ARG A 4 -6.04 -14.21 2.35
N SER A 5 -6.82 -14.00 3.42
CA SER A 5 -7.71 -12.84 3.58
C SER A 5 -6.92 -11.55 3.73
N ALA A 6 -5.81 -11.58 4.51
CA ALA A 6 -4.96 -10.41 4.74
C ALA A 6 -4.25 -9.95 3.46
N LEU A 7 -3.67 -10.88 2.69
CA LEU A 7 -3.02 -10.57 1.42
C LEU A 7 -4.02 -10.04 0.38
N TYR A 8 -5.20 -10.67 0.28
CA TYR A 8 -6.25 -10.22 -0.61
C TYR A 8 -6.75 -8.81 -0.23
N GLY A 9 -7.00 -8.56 1.06
CA GLY A 9 -7.39 -7.25 1.55
C GLY A 9 -6.37 -6.14 1.25
N TYR A 10 -5.07 -6.46 1.38
CA TYR A 10 -3.98 -5.59 0.98
C TYR A 10 -4.02 -5.27 -0.52
N LEU A 11 -4.07 -6.30 -1.36
CA LEU A 11 -4.07 -6.15 -2.82
C LEU A 11 -5.30 -5.38 -3.32
N ARG A 12 -6.46 -5.64 -2.73
CA ARG A 12 -7.70 -4.93 -3.05
C ARG A 12 -7.58 -3.42 -2.79
N ARG A 13 -7.02 -3.02 -1.64
CA ARG A 13 -6.78 -1.62 -1.31
C ARG A 13 -5.70 -0.99 -2.19
N LEU A 14 -4.70 -1.77 -2.61
CA LEU A 14 -3.63 -1.28 -3.47
C LEU A 14 -4.08 -1.07 -4.91
N LEU A 15 -4.87 -2.00 -5.46
CA LEU A 15 -5.22 -2.07 -6.88
C LEU A 15 -6.55 -1.39 -7.21
N ALA A 16 -7.41 -1.17 -6.24
CA ALA A 16 -8.79 -0.69 -6.40
C ALA A 16 -9.59 -1.53 -7.44
N SER A 17 -9.28 -2.82 -7.57
CA SER A 17 -9.93 -3.76 -8.49
C SER A 17 -9.90 -5.16 -7.89
N ASP A 18 -11.08 -5.71 -7.62
CA ASP A 18 -11.24 -7.03 -7.01
C ASP A 18 -10.73 -8.14 -7.92
N GLU A 19 -11.00 -8.04 -9.22
CA GLU A 19 -10.59 -9.02 -10.22
C GLU A 19 -9.07 -9.14 -10.29
N VAL A 20 -8.38 -8.01 -10.42
CA VAL A 20 -6.91 -7.99 -10.48
C VAL A 20 -6.29 -8.38 -9.14
N ALA A 21 -6.92 -8.04 -8.03
CA ALA A 21 -6.45 -8.44 -6.70
C ALA A 21 -6.50 -9.99 -6.54
N VAL A 22 -7.55 -10.63 -7.05
CA VAL A 22 -7.67 -12.10 -7.06
C VAL A 22 -6.57 -12.72 -7.92
N GLU A 23 -6.39 -12.23 -9.15
CA GLU A 23 -5.36 -12.72 -10.08
C GLU A 23 -3.96 -12.63 -9.47
N ILE A 24 -3.60 -11.45 -8.94
CA ILE A 24 -2.30 -11.23 -8.31
C ILE A 24 -2.11 -12.09 -7.05
N ALA A 25 -3.17 -12.28 -6.25
CA ALA A 25 -3.11 -13.15 -5.09
C ALA A 25 -2.85 -14.61 -5.50
N GLN A 26 -3.54 -15.11 -6.51
CA GLN A 26 -3.34 -16.46 -7.03
C GLN A 26 -1.91 -16.66 -7.54
N GLU A 27 -1.39 -15.74 -8.35
CA GLU A 27 -0.03 -15.78 -8.86
C GLU A 27 1.00 -15.71 -7.72
N THR A 28 0.75 -14.89 -6.69
CA THR A 28 1.62 -14.82 -5.52
C THR A 28 1.68 -16.15 -4.77
N PHE A 29 0.54 -16.79 -4.52
CA PHE A 29 0.49 -18.08 -3.86
C PHE A 29 1.09 -19.21 -4.73
N PHE A 30 0.91 -19.16 -6.03
CA PHE A 30 1.54 -20.09 -6.95
C PHE A 30 3.07 -20.00 -6.89
N ARG A 31 3.62 -18.80 -6.90
CA ARG A 31 5.06 -18.57 -6.69
C ARG A 31 5.54 -19.04 -5.33
N ALA A 32 4.76 -18.78 -4.27
CA ALA A 32 5.07 -19.27 -2.94
C ALA A 32 5.13 -20.80 -2.87
N TRP A 33 4.22 -21.48 -3.56
CA TRP A 33 4.23 -22.94 -3.67
C TRP A 33 5.49 -23.45 -4.35
N ILE A 34 5.86 -22.89 -5.50
CA ILE A 34 7.08 -23.29 -6.24
C ILE A 34 8.34 -23.08 -5.39
N HIS A 35 8.40 -21.98 -4.62
CA HIS A 35 9.56 -21.62 -3.82
C HIS A 35 9.45 -22.04 -2.35
N PHE A 36 8.46 -22.86 -1.99
CA PHE A 36 8.15 -23.21 -0.60
C PHE A 36 9.36 -23.77 0.16
N ALA A 37 10.10 -24.69 -0.46
CA ALA A 37 11.29 -25.30 0.15
C ALA A 37 12.34 -24.27 0.59
N LYS A 38 12.41 -23.12 -0.07
CA LYS A 38 13.31 -22.03 0.28
C LYS A 38 12.69 -21.05 1.29
N ILE A 39 11.41 -20.70 1.06
CA ILE A 39 10.72 -19.67 1.86
C ILE A 39 10.48 -20.13 3.29
N GLN A 40 10.24 -21.42 3.53
CA GLN A 40 10.01 -21.98 4.88
C GLN A 40 11.19 -21.74 5.85
N HIS A 41 12.39 -21.49 5.34
CA HIS A 41 13.59 -21.23 6.11
C HIS A 41 13.87 -19.73 6.33
N TYR A 42 13.02 -18.84 5.84
CA TYR A 42 13.15 -17.41 6.08
C TYR A 42 12.62 -17.06 7.48
N ASP A 43 13.25 -16.12 8.15
CA ASP A 43 12.80 -15.61 9.45
C ASP A 43 11.39 -15.01 9.35
N ARG A 44 11.08 -14.39 8.22
CA ARG A 44 9.77 -13.76 7.95
C ARG A 44 9.21 -14.16 6.59
N PRO A 45 8.65 -15.37 6.44
CA PRO A 45 8.12 -15.86 5.17
C PRO A 45 7.02 -14.97 4.57
N HIS A 46 6.21 -14.33 5.44
CA HIS A 46 5.16 -13.41 5.03
C HIS A 46 5.73 -12.14 4.35
N ALA A 47 6.88 -11.62 4.79
CA ALA A 47 7.50 -10.45 4.15
C ALA A 47 7.86 -10.75 2.70
N TRP A 48 8.37 -11.95 2.42
CA TRP A 48 8.60 -12.40 1.04
C TRP A 48 7.31 -12.42 0.21
N LEU A 49 6.20 -12.93 0.80
CA LEU A 49 4.91 -13.01 0.13
C LEU A 49 4.40 -11.61 -0.29
N TYR A 50 4.43 -10.65 0.65
CA TYR A 50 4.01 -9.28 0.37
C TYR A 50 4.94 -8.56 -0.61
N ARG A 51 6.24 -8.83 -0.60
CA ARG A 51 7.18 -8.33 -1.59
C ARG A 51 6.82 -8.80 -3.00
N VAL A 52 6.54 -10.09 -3.17
CA VAL A 52 6.13 -10.65 -4.47
C VAL A 52 4.82 -10.04 -4.93
N ALA A 53 3.82 -9.99 -4.04
CA ALA A 53 2.51 -9.42 -4.33
C ALA A 53 2.60 -7.94 -4.74
N THR A 54 3.38 -7.14 -3.99
CA THR A 54 3.58 -5.71 -4.28
C THR A 54 4.23 -5.51 -5.63
N ASN A 55 5.27 -6.27 -5.96
CA ASN A 55 5.95 -6.17 -7.26
C ASN A 55 5.04 -6.53 -8.42
N LEU A 56 4.22 -7.58 -8.28
CA LEU A 56 3.22 -7.96 -9.29
C LEU A 56 2.15 -6.88 -9.44
N ALA A 57 1.65 -6.33 -8.33
CA ALA A 57 0.63 -5.29 -8.33
C ALA A 57 1.14 -4.00 -8.99
N LEU A 58 2.30 -3.50 -8.59
CA LEU A 58 2.92 -2.31 -9.21
C LEU A 58 3.23 -2.53 -10.70
N GLY A 59 3.61 -3.77 -11.08
CA GLY A 59 3.79 -4.15 -12.47
C GLY A 59 2.48 -4.12 -13.26
N ALA A 60 1.36 -4.57 -12.68
CA ALA A 60 0.04 -4.53 -13.30
C ALA A 60 -0.47 -3.08 -13.46
N LEU A 61 -0.30 -2.24 -12.44
CA LEU A 61 -0.67 -0.83 -12.50
C LEU A 61 0.09 -0.08 -13.60
N ARG A 62 1.40 -0.27 -13.69
CA ARG A 62 2.21 0.33 -14.77
C ARG A 62 1.78 -0.08 -16.17
N ARG A 63 1.32 -1.32 -16.37
CA ARG A 63 0.82 -1.79 -17.67
C ARG A 63 -0.52 -1.19 -18.07
N ARG A 64 -1.33 -0.77 -17.08
CA ARG A 64 -2.64 -0.12 -17.31
C ARG A 64 -2.53 1.36 -17.63
N GLN A 65 -1.45 2.01 -17.24
CA GLN A 65 -1.20 3.40 -17.61
C GLN A 65 -0.48 3.43 -18.98
N PRO A 66 -1.03 4.11 -20.02
CA PRO A 66 -0.28 4.41 -21.22
C PRO A 66 0.91 5.28 -20.79
N THR A 67 2.10 4.71 -20.82
CA THR A 67 3.33 5.42 -20.43
C THR A 67 3.62 6.47 -21.47
N PRO A 68 3.54 7.77 -21.18
CA PRO A 68 4.06 8.78 -22.09
C PRO A 68 5.55 8.53 -22.24
N ILE A 69 6.05 8.52 -23.48
CA ILE A 69 7.47 8.28 -23.83
C ILE A 69 8.42 9.17 -23.01
N SER A 70 7.96 10.37 -22.60
CA SER A 70 8.70 11.30 -21.74
C SER A 70 9.04 10.74 -20.34
N GLN A 71 8.29 9.77 -19.82
CA GLN A 71 8.57 9.17 -18.50
C GLN A 71 9.60 8.03 -18.55
N LEU A 72 9.90 7.49 -19.72
CA LEU A 72 10.98 6.49 -19.91
C LEU A 72 12.38 7.09 -19.64
N PHE A 73 12.53 8.41 -19.79
CA PHE A 73 13.78 9.12 -19.57
C PHE A 73 13.89 9.81 -18.20
N ASN A 74 12.79 9.91 -17.46
CA ASN A 74 12.76 10.46 -16.10
C ASN A 74 12.81 9.32 -15.07
N ARG A 75 13.91 8.60 -15.00
CA ARG A 75 14.30 7.93 -13.76
C ARG A 75 14.59 9.05 -12.75
N PRO A 76 13.88 9.12 -11.60
CA PRO A 76 14.31 10.02 -10.54
C PRO A 76 15.74 9.61 -10.17
N ARG A 77 16.71 10.41 -10.55
CA ARG A 77 18.01 10.40 -9.92
C ARG A 77 17.76 10.63 -8.43
N ALA A 78 18.36 9.79 -7.61
CA ALA A 78 18.49 10.02 -6.19
C ALA A 78 19.02 11.44 -5.95
N GLY A 79 18.10 12.36 -5.75
CA GLY A 79 18.32 13.73 -5.33
C GLY A 79 17.81 13.84 -3.91
N GLU A 80 18.76 13.98 -3.03
CA GLU A 80 18.63 14.16 -1.60
C GLU A 80 17.80 15.42 -1.30
N GLU A 81 16.59 15.26 -0.84
CA GLU A 81 15.99 16.25 0.06
C GLU A 81 15.76 15.53 1.39
N ARG A 82 16.65 15.81 2.32
CA ARG A 82 16.53 15.47 3.72
C ARG A 82 15.49 16.39 4.35
N GLU A 83 14.24 16.00 4.30
CA GLU A 83 13.31 16.45 5.32
C GLU A 83 13.29 15.39 6.43
N GLU A 84 13.72 15.79 7.60
CA GLU A 84 13.66 15.02 8.84
C GLU A 84 12.19 14.92 9.26
N PHE A 85 11.51 13.87 8.83
CA PHE A 85 10.17 13.56 9.31
C PHE A 85 10.29 12.73 10.58
N GLN A 86 9.81 13.29 11.69
CA GLN A 86 9.61 12.56 12.94
C GLN A 86 8.57 11.44 12.71
N ASP A 87 8.92 10.26 13.16
CA ASP A 87 8.11 9.04 13.06
C ASP A 87 7.10 9.04 14.21
N ASP A 88 6.08 9.92 14.11
CA ASP A 88 4.99 9.97 15.08
C ASP A 88 3.88 8.99 14.73
N ALA A 89 3.69 8.07 15.65
CA ALA A 89 2.52 7.24 15.95
C ALA A 89 1.76 6.58 14.78
N ASP A 90 1.70 5.27 14.90
CA ASP A 90 0.85 4.34 14.17
C ASP A 90 -0.58 4.88 13.93
N ILE A 91 -0.90 5.10 12.66
CA ILE A 91 -2.30 5.12 12.24
C ILE A 91 -2.75 3.65 12.23
N LEU A 92 -3.24 3.20 13.38
CA LEU A 92 -3.96 1.94 13.49
C LEU A 92 -5.30 2.11 12.76
N LEU A 93 -5.40 1.53 11.57
CA LEU A 93 -6.69 1.28 10.94
C LEU A 93 -7.33 0.11 11.68
N THR A 94 -7.87 0.40 12.86
CA THR A 94 -8.49 -0.59 13.75
C THR A 94 -9.93 -0.84 13.27
N ASP A 95 -10.26 -2.10 13.05
CA ASP A 95 -11.63 -2.57 12.86
C ASP A 95 -12.42 -2.38 14.18
N THR A 96 -13.17 -1.29 14.32
CA THR A 96 -14.12 -1.10 15.43
C THR A 96 -15.54 -0.84 14.93
N VAL A 97 -16.40 -1.47 15.60
CA VAL A 97 -17.78 -1.87 15.50
C VAL A 97 -18.79 -0.71 15.32
N ASN A 98 -19.27 -0.50 14.08
CA ASN A 98 -20.65 -0.08 13.78
C ASN A 98 -20.89 -0.22 12.25
N VAL A 99 -21.90 -0.97 11.78
CA VAL A 99 -21.95 -1.42 10.38
C VAL A 99 -22.20 -0.26 9.38
N GLU A 100 -22.95 0.76 9.75
CA GLU A 100 -23.23 1.91 8.87
C GLU A 100 -22.13 2.95 8.91
N GLU A 101 -21.63 3.31 10.08
CA GLU A 101 -20.42 4.15 10.25
C GLU A 101 -19.19 3.51 9.61
N GLN A 102 -19.04 2.18 9.74
CA GLN A 102 -17.96 1.43 9.08
C GLN A 102 -17.99 1.52 7.56
N THR A 103 -19.15 1.65 6.94
CA THR A 103 -19.24 1.73 5.48
C THR A 103 -18.77 3.10 5.01
N ALA A 104 -19.23 4.20 5.63
CA ALA A 104 -18.80 5.55 5.30
C ALA A 104 -17.30 5.77 5.56
N GLU A 105 -16.80 5.28 6.71
CA GLU A 105 -15.38 5.36 7.04
C GLU A 105 -14.51 4.54 6.07
N ARG A 106 -14.96 3.34 5.69
CA ARG A 106 -14.25 2.52 4.67
C ARG A 106 -14.21 3.20 3.32
N ASP A 107 -15.30 3.86 2.93
CA ASP A 107 -15.37 4.59 1.68
C ASP A 107 -14.47 5.83 1.71
N ALA A 108 -14.46 6.59 2.81
CA ALA A 108 -13.55 7.73 2.99
C ALA A 108 -12.07 7.28 2.95
N ILE A 109 -11.72 6.18 3.61
CA ILE A 109 -10.38 5.59 3.54
C ILE A 109 -10.04 5.17 2.11
N ALA A 110 -10.97 4.52 1.39
CA ALA A 110 -10.75 4.07 0.03
C ALA A 110 -10.54 5.27 -0.92
N ARG A 111 -11.34 6.34 -0.77
CA ARG A 111 -11.19 7.58 -1.51
C ARG A 111 -9.84 8.24 -1.20
N ALA A 112 -9.49 8.41 0.07
CA ALA A 112 -8.20 8.98 0.46
C ALA A 112 -7.01 8.18 -0.09
N LEU A 113 -7.06 6.83 -0.04
CA LEU A 113 -6.04 5.97 -0.64
C LEU A 113 -5.96 6.11 -2.15
N SER A 114 -7.08 6.36 -2.85
CA SER A 114 -7.10 6.50 -4.32
C SER A 114 -6.32 7.72 -4.81
N HIS A 115 -6.20 8.76 -3.98
CA HIS A 115 -5.43 9.97 -4.28
C HIS A 115 -3.91 9.82 -4.10
N LEU A 116 -3.46 8.74 -3.45
CA LEU A 116 -2.03 8.45 -3.29
C LEU A 116 -1.43 7.86 -4.56
N GLY A 117 -0.17 8.20 -4.83
CA GLY A 117 0.61 7.50 -5.83
C GLY A 117 0.77 6.01 -5.48
N GLU A 118 0.93 5.16 -6.48
CA GLU A 118 0.94 3.69 -6.31
C GLU A 118 1.98 3.21 -5.28
N ARG A 119 3.18 3.80 -5.29
CA ARG A 119 4.25 3.47 -4.34
C ARG A 119 3.97 4.01 -2.94
N GLU A 120 3.39 5.20 -2.83
CA GLU A 120 2.98 5.79 -1.56
C GLU A 120 1.88 4.94 -0.92
N ARG A 121 0.88 4.55 -1.69
CA ARG A 121 -0.20 3.68 -1.25
C ARG A 121 0.33 2.33 -0.77
N ALA A 122 1.24 1.70 -1.53
CA ALA A 122 1.86 0.44 -1.13
C ALA A 122 2.66 0.59 0.17
N ALA A 123 3.49 1.64 0.30
CA ALA A 123 4.27 1.89 1.50
C ALA A 123 3.38 2.09 2.73
N LEU A 124 2.33 2.90 2.61
CA LEU A 124 1.39 3.15 3.69
C LEU A 124 0.69 1.86 4.14
N LEU A 125 0.17 1.07 3.21
CA LEU A 125 -0.52 -0.18 3.50
C LEU A 125 0.40 -1.22 4.15
N LEU A 126 1.64 -1.34 3.69
CA LEU A 126 2.63 -2.24 4.28
C LEU A 126 3.01 -1.82 5.71
N ARG A 127 3.17 -0.52 5.95
CA ARG A 127 3.48 0.00 7.28
C ARG A 127 2.29 -0.09 8.24
N ALA A 128 1.14 0.48 7.85
CA ALA A 128 -0.01 0.67 8.73
C ALA A 128 -0.79 -0.64 8.99
N ILE A 129 -0.92 -1.52 7.99
CA ILE A 129 -1.75 -2.73 8.11
C ILE A 129 -0.90 -3.96 8.41
N GLN A 130 0.29 -4.05 7.82
CA GLN A 130 1.13 -5.26 7.92
C GLN A 130 2.27 -5.12 8.94
N GLY A 131 2.47 -3.94 9.51
CA GLY A 131 3.51 -3.69 10.52
C GLY A 131 4.94 -3.87 9.98
N PHE A 132 5.16 -3.65 8.70
CA PHE A 132 6.48 -3.81 8.08
C PHE A 132 7.44 -2.72 8.55
N THR A 133 8.70 -3.06 8.74
CA THR A 133 9.78 -2.11 8.95
C THR A 133 10.07 -1.31 7.66
N HIS A 134 10.77 -0.20 7.77
CA HIS A 134 11.16 0.57 6.57
C HIS A 134 12.09 -0.23 5.65
N ASP A 135 12.92 -1.11 6.20
CA ASP A 135 13.80 -1.97 5.41
C ASP A 135 13.00 -3.00 4.60
N GLU A 136 11.97 -3.59 5.19
CA GLU A 136 11.07 -4.50 4.48
C GLU A 136 10.22 -3.79 3.42
N VAL A 137 9.79 -2.55 3.69
CA VAL A 137 9.13 -1.71 2.68
C VAL A 137 10.10 -1.38 1.55
N ALA A 138 11.37 -1.07 1.87
CA ALA A 138 12.41 -0.83 0.88
C ALA A 138 12.61 -2.03 -0.05
N GLU A 139 12.70 -3.23 0.52
CA GLU A 139 12.78 -4.47 -0.26
C GLU A 139 11.53 -4.69 -1.12
N ALA A 140 10.34 -4.47 -0.56
CA ALA A 140 9.08 -4.66 -1.28
C ALA A 140 8.93 -3.69 -2.46
N LEU A 141 9.39 -2.45 -2.31
CA LEU A 141 9.29 -1.40 -3.34
C LEU A 141 10.50 -1.36 -4.28
N GLY A 142 11.58 -2.08 -3.97
CA GLY A 142 12.84 -2.05 -4.74
C GLY A 142 13.52 -0.68 -4.68
N VAL A 143 13.56 -0.06 -3.49
CA VAL A 143 14.17 1.25 -3.23
C VAL A 143 15.17 1.16 -2.07
N SER A 144 15.94 2.23 -1.82
CA SER A 144 16.79 2.29 -0.63
C SER A 144 15.96 2.48 0.66
N PRO A 145 16.46 2.06 1.84
CA PRO A 145 15.78 2.27 3.12
C PRO A 145 15.46 3.74 3.41
N VAL A 146 16.36 4.65 3.07
CA VAL A 146 16.15 6.10 3.20
C VAL A 146 14.97 6.55 2.33
N ASN A 147 14.91 6.08 1.10
CA ASN A 147 13.83 6.42 0.18
C ASN A 147 12.49 5.81 0.63
N ALA A 148 12.49 4.60 1.19
CA ALA A 148 11.31 3.98 1.77
C ALA A 148 10.72 4.80 2.94
N ARG A 149 11.57 5.35 3.81
CA ARG A 149 11.14 6.27 4.88
C ARG A 149 10.48 7.52 4.33
N THR A 150 11.11 8.15 3.34
CA THR A 150 10.56 9.35 2.69
C THR A 150 9.22 9.06 2.02
N ILE A 151 9.11 7.94 1.29
CA ILE A 151 7.85 7.53 0.65
C ILE A 151 6.77 7.29 1.70
N ALA A 152 7.07 6.57 2.78
CA ALA A 152 6.12 6.27 3.84
C ALA A 152 5.66 7.54 4.59
N ALA A 153 6.57 8.47 4.87
CA ALA A 153 6.25 9.73 5.52
C ALA A 153 5.34 10.61 4.63
N ARG A 154 5.67 10.76 3.35
CA ARG A 154 4.84 11.49 2.38
C ARG A 154 3.47 10.83 2.21
N ALA A 155 3.43 9.51 2.12
CA ALA A 155 2.18 8.77 2.01
C ALA A 155 1.25 9.02 3.21
N ARG A 156 1.80 9.03 4.42
CA ARG A 156 1.05 9.32 5.65
C ARG A 156 0.50 10.75 5.65
N LEU A 157 1.33 11.73 5.26
CA LEU A 157 0.92 13.13 5.19
C LEU A 157 -0.19 13.34 4.16
N HIS A 158 0.00 12.84 2.93
CA HIS A 158 -0.98 12.96 1.87
C HIS A 158 -2.29 12.23 2.21
N PHE A 159 -2.19 11.04 2.81
CA PHE A 159 -3.37 10.31 3.26
C PHE A 159 -4.16 11.10 4.30
N ARG A 160 -3.50 11.63 5.34
CA ARG A 160 -4.17 12.44 6.37
C ARG A 160 -4.88 13.65 5.77
N GLN A 161 -4.20 14.42 4.92
CA GLN A 161 -4.79 15.59 4.26
C GLN A 161 -6.04 15.24 3.45
N ARG A 162 -6.00 14.11 2.74
CA ARG A 162 -7.14 13.65 1.93
C ARG A 162 -8.27 13.10 2.79
N TYR A 163 -7.94 12.33 3.79
CA TYR A 163 -8.93 11.75 4.70
C TYR A 163 -9.68 12.83 5.48
N ASP A 164 -8.99 13.85 6.00
CA ASP A 164 -9.61 14.98 6.70
C ASP A 164 -10.53 15.79 5.75
N ALA A 165 -10.17 15.93 4.48
CA ALA A 165 -11.01 16.59 3.49
C ALA A 165 -12.29 15.78 3.18
N GLU A 166 -12.16 14.48 2.96
CA GLU A 166 -13.28 13.58 2.67
C GLU A 166 -14.29 13.51 3.83
N THR A 167 -13.80 13.39 5.06
CA THR A 167 -14.68 13.36 6.25
C THR A 167 -15.38 14.69 6.49
N SER A 168 -14.72 15.81 6.23
CA SER A 168 -15.33 17.15 6.33
C SER A 168 -16.40 17.40 5.27
N GLU A 169 -16.29 16.81 4.08
CA GLU A 169 -17.31 16.87 3.03
C GLU A 169 -18.54 16.02 3.37
N ASP A 170 -18.31 14.80 3.87
CA ASP A 170 -19.38 13.89 4.28
C ASP A 170 -20.22 14.48 5.44
N GLU A 171 -19.57 15.14 6.42
CA GLU A 171 -20.27 15.84 7.52
C GLU A 171 -21.12 17.01 7.03
N ARG A 172 -20.67 17.77 6.03
CA ARG A 172 -21.45 18.89 5.45
C ARG A 172 -22.66 18.40 4.68
N MET A 173 -22.55 17.27 3.98
CA MET A 173 -23.66 16.68 3.24
C MET A 173 -24.71 16.06 4.16
N ALA A 174 -24.31 15.56 5.32
CA ALA A 174 -25.22 14.97 6.32
C ALA A 174 -26.02 16.04 7.10
N THR A 175 -25.59 17.30 7.09
CA THR A 175 -26.17 18.39 7.89
C THR A 175 -27.01 19.37 7.05
N GLY A 176 -27.11 19.21 5.75
CA GLY A 176 -27.88 20.07 4.82
C GLY A 176 -29.10 19.41 4.26
#